data_534443497e954e87a90982e50536905a
#
_entry.id   534443497e954e87a90982e50536905a
#
_cell.length_a   1.000
_cell.length_b   1.000
_cell.length_c   1.000
_cell.angle_alpha   90.00
_cell.angle_beta   90.00
_cell.angle_gamma   90.00
#
_symmetry.space_group_name_H-M   'P 1'
#
loop_
_entity.id
_entity.type
_entity.pdbx_description
1 polymer ?
#
loop_
_entity_poly.entity_id
_entity_poly.type
_entity_poly.pdbx_seq_one_letter_code
_entity_poly.pdbx_strand_id
1 'polypeptide(L)'
;FFIMFSVYKSHYNPLYNKLVELSRNIFFYKKILLKDNFESRINLIFVHFSILLIIFKKKKKKFPQKVFDNIFLNIEYHIRELGYGDVAVNKKMKVLNRIFYDILLKVNESKSESFKTNNDTLKTYFDLPSVNSLVLIDILCDYFNTFHNFCFELKSDNVLKGQINFKHIKNHGST
;
A
#
# COMPACT_ATOMS: atom_id res chain seq x y z
N PHE A 1 2.36 -22.58 37.18
CA PHE A 1 2.69 -22.38 35.76
C PHE A 1 2.00 -21.14 35.26
N PHE A 2 2.65 -19.98 35.38
CA PHE A 2 2.21 -18.76 34.75
C PHE A 2 2.63 -18.84 33.27
N ILE A 3 1.68 -19.06 32.37
CA ILE A 3 1.86 -18.82 30.95
C ILE A 3 1.82 -17.29 30.81
N MET A 4 3.00 -16.69 30.74
CA MET A 4 3.13 -15.31 30.32
C MET A 4 2.66 -15.24 28.86
N PHE A 5 1.41 -14.87 28.65
CA PHE A 5 0.99 -14.34 27.35
C PHE A 5 1.76 -13.05 27.14
N SER A 6 2.80 -13.13 26.33
CA SER A 6 3.45 -11.96 25.80
C SER A 6 2.37 -11.21 24.99
N VAL A 7 1.77 -10.20 25.60
CA VAL A 7 0.93 -9.25 24.88
C VAL A 7 1.88 -8.52 23.92
N TYR A 8 1.90 -8.94 22.68
CA TYR A 8 2.59 -8.23 21.62
C TYR A 8 1.98 -6.82 21.54
N LYS A 9 2.63 -5.85 22.17
CA LYS A 9 2.31 -4.44 21.95
C LYS A 9 2.61 -4.17 20.47
N SER A 10 1.56 -4.04 19.66
CA SER A 10 1.72 -3.48 18.32
C SER A 10 2.43 -2.14 18.50
N HIS A 11 3.62 -2.01 17.92
CA HIS A 11 4.32 -0.73 17.97
C HIS A 11 3.46 0.29 17.24
N TYR A 12 3.02 1.31 17.96
CA TYR A 12 2.20 2.37 17.40
C TYR A 12 2.93 3.00 16.22
N ASN A 13 2.39 2.80 15.03
CA ASN A 13 2.90 3.42 13.80
C ASN A 13 1.73 4.09 13.08
N PRO A 14 1.60 5.43 13.22
CA PRO A 14 0.50 6.16 12.61
C PRO A 14 0.47 6.04 11.08
N LEU A 15 1.63 5.96 10.44
CA LEU A 15 1.68 5.77 8.99
C LEU A 15 1.18 4.37 8.58
N TYR A 16 1.59 3.31 9.28
CA TYR A 16 1.08 1.97 9.01
C TYR A 16 -0.44 1.91 9.18
N ASN A 17 -0.98 2.49 10.25
CA ASN A 17 -2.43 2.55 10.47
C ASN A 17 -3.14 3.26 9.32
N LYS A 18 -2.56 4.35 8.80
CA LYS A 18 -3.11 5.05 7.63
C LYS A 18 -3.05 4.20 6.36
N LEU A 19 -1.96 3.48 6.13
CA LEU A 19 -1.85 2.56 4.99
C LEU A 19 -2.89 1.44 5.06
N VAL A 20 -3.13 0.90 6.26
CA VAL A 20 -4.20 -0.10 6.50
C VAL A 20 -5.58 0.50 6.22
N GLU A 21 -5.85 1.71 6.70
CA GLU A 21 -7.11 2.42 6.45
C GLU A 21 -7.33 2.64 4.94
N LEU A 22 -6.31 3.12 4.22
CA LEU A 22 -6.37 3.31 2.77
C LEU A 22 -6.66 2.00 2.03
N SER A 23 -6.02 0.89 2.44
CA SER A 23 -6.23 -0.43 1.83
C SER A 23 -7.64 -0.99 2.05
N ARG A 24 -8.34 -0.52 3.07
CA ARG A 24 -9.72 -0.92 3.40
C ARG A 24 -10.78 -0.04 2.76
N ASN A 25 -10.40 0.94 1.95
CA ASN A 25 -11.36 1.79 1.28
C ASN A 25 -12.32 0.95 0.42
N ILE A 26 -13.61 1.13 0.65
CA ILE A 26 -14.69 0.39 -0.04
C ILE A 26 -14.63 0.54 -1.56
N PHE A 27 -14.03 1.59 -2.08
CA PHE A 27 -13.77 1.84 -3.49
C PHE A 27 -13.09 0.64 -4.17
N PHE A 28 -12.08 0.04 -3.56
CA PHE A 28 -11.35 -1.09 -4.14
C PHE A 28 -12.22 -2.35 -4.30
N TYR A 29 -13.16 -2.56 -3.39
CA TYR A 29 -13.96 -3.79 -3.32
C TYR A 29 -15.32 -3.64 -4.03
N LYS A 30 -15.89 -2.44 -4.07
CA LYS A 30 -17.19 -2.18 -4.71
C LYS A 30 -17.08 -1.60 -6.12
N LYS A 31 -16.05 -0.81 -6.41
CA LYS A 31 -15.87 -0.18 -7.73
C LYS A 31 -14.86 -0.91 -8.59
N ILE A 32 -13.71 -1.26 -8.02
CA ILE A 32 -12.63 -2.00 -8.72
C ILE A 32 -12.90 -3.50 -8.70
N LEU A 33 -13.75 -3.98 -7.80
CA LEU A 33 -14.16 -5.38 -7.66
C LEU A 33 -12.99 -6.32 -7.25
N LEU A 34 -12.02 -5.80 -6.50
CA LEU A 34 -10.99 -6.65 -5.90
C LEU A 34 -11.62 -7.60 -4.88
N LYS A 35 -11.07 -8.80 -4.78
CA LYS A 35 -11.42 -9.73 -3.69
C LYS A 35 -10.96 -9.13 -2.36
N ASP A 36 -11.84 -9.10 -1.36
CA ASP A 36 -11.51 -8.65 -0.02
C ASP A 36 -10.80 -9.76 0.76
N ASN A 37 -9.52 -9.92 0.50
CA ASN A 37 -8.65 -10.90 1.15
C ASN A 37 -7.32 -10.27 1.57
N PHE A 38 -6.50 -11.05 2.30
CA PHE A 38 -5.20 -10.59 2.78
C PHE A 38 -4.29 -10.13 1.64
N GLU A 39 -4.25 -10.86 0.53
CA GLU A 39 -3.37 -10.56 -0.60
C GLU A 39 -3.70 -9.21 -1.24
N SER A 40 -4.97 -8.95 -1.53
CA SER A 40 -5.39 -7.65 -2.08
C SER A 40 -5.07 -6.50 -1.13
N ARG A 41 -5.32 -6.68 0.17
CA ARG A 41 -5.06 -5.64 1.17
C ARG A 41 -3.57 -5.34 1.31
N ILE A 42 -2.71 -6.37 1.35
CA ILE A 42 -1.27 -6.16 1.48
C ILE A 42 -0.67 -5.53 0.21
N ASN A 43 -1.12 -5.93 -0.97
CA ASN A 43 -0.67 -5.33 -2.22
C ASN A 43 -1.11 -3.86 -2.32
N LEU A 44 -2.31 -3.50 -1.87
CA LEU A 44 -2.74 -2.11 -1.76
C LEU A 44 -1.84 -1.31 -0.80
N ILE A 45 -1.50 -1.86 0.36
CA ILE A 45 -0.54 -1.24 1.30
C ILE A 45 0.79 -1.01 0.59
N PHE A 46 1.31 -2.00 -0.12
CA PHE A 46 2.60 -1.91 -0.80
C PHE A 46 2.62 -0.86 -1.91
N VAL A 47 1.55 -0.74 -2.71
CA VAL A 47 1.48 0.29 -3.75
C VAL A 47 1.42 1.69 -3.13
N HIS A 48 0.56 1.91 -2.14
CA HIS A 48 0.50 3.22 -1.45
C HIS A 48 1.85 3.57 -0.82
N PHE A 49 2.48 2.63 -0.12
CA PHE A 49 3.76 2.86 0.53
C PHE A 49 4.89 3.12 -0.48
N SER A 50 4.93 2.38 -1.58
CA SER A 50 5.90 2.60 -2.66
C SER A 50 5.78 4.01 -3.25
N ILE A 51 4.55 4.50 -3.45
CA ILE A 51 4.31 5.87 -3.93
C ILE A 51 4.86 6.90 -2.94
N LEU A 52 4.66 6.71 -1.65
CA LEU A 52 5.22 7.62 -0.63
C LEU A 52 6.75 7.63 -0.65
N LEU A 53 7.39 6.48 -0.80
CA LEU A 53 8.85 6.40 -0.91
C LEU A 53 9.38 7.11 -2.17
N ILE A 54 8.67 6.96 -3.31
CA ILE A 54 9.00 7.67 -4.55
C ILE A 54 8.90 9.18 -4.35
N ILE A 55 7.87 9.66 -3.65
CA ILE A 55 7.69 11.09 -3.32
C ILE A 55 8.86 11.59 -2.46
N PHE A 56 9.24 10.86 -1.41
CA PHE A 56 10.38 11.23 -0.56
C PHE A 56 11.67 11.34 -1.39
N LYS A 57 11.93 10.36 -2.27
CA LYS A 57 13.09 10.39 -3.18
C LYS A 57 13.06 11.60 -4.10
N LYS A 58 11.91 11.90 -4.73
CA LYS A 58 11.76 13.09 -5.60
C LYS A 58 11.98 14.41 -4.86
N LYS A 59 11.54 14.49 -3.61
CA LYS A 59 11.77 15.63 -2.73
C LYS A 59 13.20 15.69 -2.16
N LYS A 60 14.06 14.74 -2.52
CA LYS A 60 15.43 14.60 -1.96
C LYS A 60 15.43 14.49 -0.43
N LYS A 61 14.40 13.88 0.15
CA LYS A 61 14.26 13.62 1.58
C LYS A 61 14.50 12.16 1.87
N LYS A 62 15.28 11.87 2.89
CA LYS A 62 15.51 10.51 3.37
C LYS A 62 14.26 10.04 4.13
N PHE A 63 13.71 8.88 3.75
CA PHE A 63 12.67 8.23 4.52
C PHE A 63 13.31 7.59 5.77
N PRO A 64 12.75 7.80 6.99
CA PRO A 64 13.36 7.26 8.22
C PRO A 64 13.34 5.73 8.22
N GLN A 65 14.51 5.11 8.41
CA GLN A 65 14.66 3.65 8.42
C GLN A 65 13.79 3.01 9.52
N LYS A 66 13.75 3.61 10.69
CA LYS A 66 12.92 3.11 11.80
C LYS A 66 11.42 3.03 11.45
N VAL A 67 10.90 4.01 10.72
CA VAL A 67 9.49 4.00 10.27
C VAL A 67 9.28 2.88 9.24
N PHE A 68 10.22 2.73 8.30
CA PHE A 68 10.20 1.65 7.31
C PHE A 68 10.19 0.27 7.99
N ASP A 69 11.12 0.03 8.90
CA ASP A 69 11.25 -1.24 9.60
C ASP A 69 9.99 -1.55 10.43
N ASN A 70 9.40 -0.55 11.06
CA ASN A 70 8.17 -0.70 11.83
C ASN A 70 6.96 -1.07 10.97
N ILE A 71 6.89 -0.61 9.72
CA ILE A 71 5.81 -1.03 8.80
C ILE A 71 5.89 -2.52 8.55
N PHE A 72 7.07 -3.07 8.24
CA PHE A 72 7.25 -4.50 8.01
C PHE A 72 7.07 -5.33 9.28
N LEU A 73 7.48 -4.81 10.44
CA LEU A 73 7.26 -5.46 11.73
C LEU A 73 5.75 -5.57 12.04
N ASN A 74 4.96 -4.54 11.75
CA ASN A 74 3.51 -4.60 11.93
C ASN A 74 2.84 -5.59 10.95
N ILE A 75 3.33 -5.70 9.71
CA ILE A 75 2.86 -6.72 8.76
C ILE A 75 3.17 -8.12 9.30
N GLU A 76 4.37 -8.35 9.82
CA GLU A 76 4.75 -9.62 10.45
C GLU A 76 3.84 -9.98 11.62
N TYR A 77 3.56 -9.02 12.51
CA TYR A 77 2.64 -9.23 13.62
C TYR A 77 1.23 -9.60 13.15
N HIS A 78 0.74 -8.96 12.11
CA HIS A 78 -0.56 -9.28 11.55
C HIS A 78 -0.61 -10.73 11.02
N ILE A 79 0.46 -11.20 10.36
CA ILE A 79 0.56 -12.58 9.89
C ILE A 79 0.56 -13.54 11.08
N ARG A 80 1.26 -13.22 12.18
CA ARG A 80 1.25 -14.01 13.41
C ARG A 80 -0.13 -14.10 14.04
N GLU A 81 -0.87 -12.99 14.06
CA GLU A 81 -2.25 -12.95 14.55
C GLU A 81 -3.21 -13.83 13.74
N LEU A 82 -2.91 -14.08 12.46
CA LEU A 82 -3.64 -15.05 11.63
C LEU A 82 -3.36 -16.53 12.01
N GLY A 83 -2.49 -16.79 12.99
CA GLY A 83 -2.22 -18.11 13.51
C GLY A 83 -1.05 -18.85 12.86
N TYR A 84 -0.24 -18.19 12.03
CA TYR A 84 0.94 -18.83 11.44
C TYR A 84 2.08 -18.97 12.44
N GLY A 85 2.73 -20.15 12.45
CA GLY A 85 3.94 -20.39 13.25
C GLY A 85 5.19 -19.73 12.63
N ASP A 86 6.29 -19.64 13.41
CA ASP A 86 7.51 -18.89 13.07
C ASP A 86 8.08 -19.23 11.69
N VAL A 87 8.17 -20.52 11.34
CA VAL A 87 8.71 -20.95 10.03
C VAL A 87 7.84 -20.44 8.88
N ALA A 88 6.52 -20.54 9.02
CA ALA A 88 5.58 -20.08 7.99
C ALA A 88 5.59 -18.55 7.88
N VAL A 89 5.67 -17.83 9.00
CA VAL A 89 5.81 -16.36 9.03
C VAL A 89 7.07 -15.94 8.29
N ASN A 90 8.21 -16.54 8.57
CA ASN A 90 9.48 -16.23 7.91
C ASN A 90 9.41 -16.46 6.39
N LYS A 91 8.81 -17.55 5.94
CA LYS A 91 8.61 -17.81 4.50
C LYS A 91 7.70 -16.75 3.86
N LYS A 92 6.58 -16.42 4.50
CA LYS A 92 5.65 -15.40 4.02
C LYS A 92 6.33 -14.02 3.94
N MET A 93 7.08 -13.62 4.96
CA MET A 93 7.79 -12.35 4.98
C MET A 93 8.83 -12.25 3.87
N LYS A 94 9.56 -13.32 3.55
CA LYS A 94 10.48 -13.35 2.39
C LYS A 94 9.75 -13.11 1.07
N VAL A 95 8.59 -13.73 0.88
CA VAL A 95 7.77 -13.54 -0.32
C VAL A 95 7.23 -12.11 -0.38
N LEU A 96 6.69 -11.59 0.72
CA LEU A 96 6.13 -10.24 0.79
C LEU A 96 7.21 -9.17 0.56
N ASN A 97 8.40 -9.33 1.12
CA ASN A 97 9.52 -8.43 0.85
C ASN A 97 9.87 -8.38 -0.64
N ARG A 98 9.92 -9.53 -1.30
CA ARG A 98 10.18 -9.59 -2.75
C ARG A 98 9.09 -8.89 -3.55
N ILE A 99 7.81 -9.12 -3.22
CA ILE A 99 6.67 -8.45 -3.86
C ILE A 99 6.76 -6.94 -3.66
N PHE A 100 7.03 -6.49 -2.44
CA PHE A 100 7.16 -5.07 -2.14
C PHE A 100 8.25 -4.39 -2.98
N TYR A 101 9.46 -4.97 -3.03
CA TYR A 101 10.54 -4.39 -3.81
C TYR A 101 10.27 -4.43 -5.31
N ASP A 102 9.60 -5.45 -5.81
CA ASP A 102 9.18 -5.52 -7.22
C ASP A 102 8.16 -4.41 -7.54
N ILE A 103 7.16 -4.20 -6.68
CA ILE A 103 6.21 -3.09 -6.80
C ILE A 103 6.95 -1.75 -6.75
N LEU A 104 7.82 -1.53 -5.76
CA LEU A 104 8.56 -0.28 -5.60
C LEU A 104 9.38 0.08 -6.83
N LEU A 105 9.97 -0.90 -7.48
CA LEU A 105 10.80 -0.69 -8.68
C LEU A 105 9.98 -0.46 -9.95
N LYS A 106 8.76 -1.01 -10.02
CA LYS A 106 7.98 -1.06 -11.27
C LYS A 106 6.71 -0.23 -11.27
N VAL A 107 6.24 0.23 -10.12
CA VAL A 107 4.94 0.93 -10.00
C VAL A 107 4.88 2.24 -10.78
N ASN A 108 6.01 2.91 -10.96
CA ASN A 108 6.12 4.12 -11.78
C ASN A 108 6.65 3.78 -13.16
N GLU A 109 6.00 4.29 -14.21
CA GLU A 109 6.52 4.17 -15.57
C GLU A 109 7.87 4.88 -15.71
N SER A 110 8.90 4.14 -16.12
CA SER A 110 10.29 4.62 -16.14
C SER A 110 10.58 5.72 -17.19
N LYS A 111 9.69 5.91 -18.16
CA LYS A 111 9.86 6.86 -19.27
C LYS A 111 9.16 8.20 -19.08
N SER A 112 8.45 8.38 -17.96
CA SER A 112 7.70 9.61 -17.68
C SER A 112 8.49 10.52 -16.74
N GLU A 113 8.63 11.80 -17.09
CA GLU A 113 9.19 12.82 -16.19
C GLU A 113 8.30 13.04 -14.96
N SER A 114 6.98 12.92 -15.14
CA SER A 114 5.99 12.93 -14.06
C SER A 114 5.70 11.51 -13.58
N PHE A 115 5.21 11.37 -12.35
CA PHE A 115 4.75 10.07 -11.85
C PHE A 115 3.56 9.60 -12.67
N LYS A 116 3.65 8.37 -13.16
CA LYS A 116 2.55 7.68 -13.83
C LYS A 116 2.57 6.21 -13.42
N THR A 117 1.44 5.74 -12.95
CA THR A 117 1.31 4.35 -12.50
C THR A 117 1.41 3.38 -13.67
N ASN A 118 2.23 2.35 -13.51
CA ASN A 118 2.43 1.32 -14.52
C ASN A 118 1.27 0.30 -14.47
N ASN A 119 0.50 0.22 -15.57
CA ASN A 119 -0.64 -0.68 -15.71
C ASN A 119 -0.24 -2.16 -15.56
N ASP A 120 0.89 -2.56 -16.13
CA ASP A 120 1.33 -3.97 -16.11
C ASP A 120 1.70 -4.41 -14.69
N THR A 121 2.28 -3.51 -13.90
CA THR A 121 2.54 -3.77 -12.49
C THR A 121 1.25 -4.01 -11.72
N LEU A 122 0.23 -3.18 -11.93
CA LEU A 122 -1.06 -3.36 -11.25
C LEU A 122 -1.76 -4.65 -11.71
N LYS A 123 -1.72 -4.99 -13.00
CA LYS A 123 -2.27 -6.26 -13.51
C LYS A 123 -1.56 -7.48 -12.91
N THR A 124 -0.28 -7.37 -12.61
CA THR A 124 0.49 -8.47 -12.01
C THR A 124 0.05 -8.76 -10.58
N TYR A 125 -0.28 -7.72 -9.82
CA TYR A 125 -0.54 -7.85 -8.39
C TYR A 125 -2.00 -7.78 -7.98
N PHE A 126 -2.91 -7.44 -8.91
CA PHE A 126 -4.34 -7.37 -8.62
C PHE A 126 -5.14 -8.27 -9.56
N ASP A 127 -5.87 -9.22 -8.97
CA ASP A 127 -6.78 -10.11 -9.68
C ASP A 127 -8.07 -9.36 -10.01
N LEU A 128 -8.14 -8.81 -11.23
CA LEU A 128 -9.29 -8.08 -11.74
C LEU A 128 -10.23 -9.00 -12.51
N PRO A 129 -11.55 -8.77 -12.45
CA PRO A 129 -12.51 -9.52 -13.27
C PRO A 129 -12.16 -9.41 -14.77
N SER A 130 -12.25 -10.52 -15.49
CA SER A 130 -11.96 -10.56 -16.94
C SER A 130 -12.85 -9.60 -17.74
N VAL A 131 -14.11 -9.47 -17.31
CA VAL A 131 -15.05 -8.49 -17.89
C VAL A 131 -14.67 -7.09 -17.43
N ASN A 132 -14.43 -6.18 -18.38
CA ASN A 132 -14.05 -4.79 -18.15
C ASN A 132 -12.69 -4.60 -17.45
N SER A 133 -11.81 -5.58 -17.45
CA SER A 133 -10.49 -5.49 -16.78
C SER A 133 -9.68 -4.27 -17.22
N LEU A 134 -9.71 -3.89 -18.51
CA LEU A 134 -9.02 -2.71 -19.02
C LEU A 134 -9.55 -1.41 -18.41
N VAL A 135 -10.86 -1.27 -18.31
CA VAL A 135 -11.51 -0.09 -17.70
C VAL A 135 -11.20 -0.04 -16.20
N LEU A 136 -11.26 -1.18 -15.51
CA LEU A 136 -10.97 -1.24 -14.09
C LEU A 136 -9.52 -0.91 -13.78
N ILE A 137 -8.58 -1.35 -14.62
CA ILE A 137 -7.16 -1.02 -14.43
C ILE A 137 -6.91 0.48 -14.64
N ASP A 138 -7.54 1.10 -15.62
CA ASP A 138 -7.41 2.53 -15.87
C ASP A 138 -7.96 3.36 -14.70
N ILE A 139 -9.10 2.95 -14.13
CA ILE A 139 -9.67 3.57 -12.93
C ILE A 139 -8.72 3.41 -11.74
N LEU A 140 -8.10 2.25 -11.58
CA LEU A 140 -7.15 1.98 -10.50
C LEU A 140 -5.86 2.80 -10.66
N CYS A 141 -5.36 2.94 -11.89
CA CYS A 141 -4.22 3.79 -12.19
C CYS A 141 -4.52 5.26 -11.91
N ASP A 142 -5.70 5.75 -12.30
CA ASP A 142 -6.15 7.11 -12.01
C ASP A 142 -6.20 7.39 -10.51
N TYR A 143 -6.71 6.43 -9.73
CA TYR A 143 -6.68 6.50 -8.27
C TYR A 143 -5.27 6.72 -7.74
N PHE A 144 -4.29 5.90 -8.15
CA PHE A 144 -2.92 5.99 -7.63
C PHE A 144 -2.17 7.23 -8.15
N ASN A 145 -2.44 7.67 -9.38
CA ASN A 145 -1.90 8.93 -9.89
C ASN A 145 -2.43 10.12 -9.08
N THR A 146 -3.72 10.12 -8.78
CA THR A 146 -4.35 11.16 -7.95
C THR A 146 -3.82 11.11 -6.50
N PHE A 147 -3.63 9.92 -5.94
CA PHE A 147 -3.02 9.74 -4.63
C PHE A 147 -1.59 10.29 -4.58
N HIS A 148 -0.77 9.99 -5.59
CA HIS A 148 0.58 10.55 -5.69
C HIS A 148 0.55 12.08 -5.69
N ASN A 149 -0.27 12.69 -6.55
CA ASN A 149 -0.33 14.15 -6.68
C ASN A 149 -0.79 14.81 -5.38
N PHE A 150 -1.78 14.22 -4.71
CA PHE A 150 -2.24 14.69 -3.41
C PHE A 150 -1.12 14.61 -2.35
N CYS A 151 -0.46 13.47 -2.22
CA CYS A 151 0.59 13.28 -1.22
C CYS A 151 1.85 14.08 -1.52
N PHE A 152 2.12 14.40 -2.78
CA PHE A 152 3.26 15.21 -3.17
C PHE A 152 3.18 16.63 -2.58
N GLU A 153 1.98 17.21 -2.45
CA GLU A 153 1.75 18.53 -1.87
C GLU A 153 1.85 18.54 -0.33
N LEU A 154 1.79 17.36 0.32
CA LEU A 154 1.87 17.28 1.77
C LEU A 154 3.31 17.50 2.28
N LYS A 155 3.42 18.06 3.49
CA LYS A 155 4.69 18.09 4.21
C LYS A 155 5.11 16.66 4.58
N SER A 156 6.40 16.34 4.42
CA SER A 156 6.92 14.99 4.71
C SER A 156 6.66 14.56 6.15
N ASP A 157 6.75 15.47 7.11
CA ASP A 157 6.46 15.18 8.52
C ASP A 157 4.99 14.79 8.76
N ASN A 158 4.06 15.40 8.03
CA ASN A 158 2.64 15.04 8.11
C ASN A 158 2.41 13.64 7.55
N VAL A 159 3.08 13.28 6.44
CA VAL A 159 3.02 11.94 5.87
C VAL A 159 3.51 10.90 6.88
N LEU A 160 4.65 11.14 7.54
CA LEU A 160 5.21 10.23 8.55
C LEU A 160 4.29 10.06 9.77
N LYS A 161 3.49 11.07 10.09
CA LYS A 161 2.46 11.02 11.16
C LYS A 161 1.14 10.42 10.69
N GLY A 162 1.05 9.92 9.48
CA GLY A 162 -0.19 9.36 8.92
C GLY A 162 -1.27 10.40 8.65
N GLN A 163 -0.94 11.68 8.61
CA GLN A 163 -1.88 12.79 8.33
C GLN A 163 -2.11 12.92 6.81
N ILE A 164 -2.75 11.91 6.25
CA ILE A 164 -3.06 11.79 4.83
C ILE A 164 -4.59 11.72 4.70
N ASN A 165 -5.24 12.86 4.54
CA ASN A 165 -6.69 12.96 4.40
C ASN A 165 -7.11 12.88 2.93
N PHE A 166 -6.65 11.83 2.25
CA PHE A 166 -6.95 11.59 0.85
C PHE A 166 -8.37 11.05 0.68
N LYS A 167 -9.14 11.70 -0.18
CA LYS A 167 -10.45 11.24 -0.63
C LYS A 167 -10.45 11.22 -2.15
N HIS A 168 -10.61 10.04 -2.73
CA HIS A 168 -10.78 9.90 -4.17
C HIS A 168 -12.19 10.33 -4.56
N ILE A 169 -12.34 11.60 -4.95
CA ILE A 169 -13.61 12.15 -5.47
C ILE A 169 -13.59 11.96 -6.98
N LYS A 170 -14.41 11.05 -7.51
CA LYS A 170 -14.76 11.14 -8.93
C LYS A 170 -15.62 12.37 -9.13
N ASN A 171 -15.14 13.32 -9.91
CA ASN A 171 -16.02 14.24 -10.58
C ASN A 171 -16.88 13.42 -11.54
N HIS A 172 -18.08 13.06 -11.14
CA HIS A 172 -19.12 12.72 -12.08
C HIS A 172 -19.42 13.99 -12.84
N GLY A 173 -18.72 14.18 -13.95
CA GLY A 173 -19.16 15.14 -14.97
C GLY A 173 -20.60 14.80 -15.32
N SER A 174 -21.45 15.75 -15.03
CA SER A 174 -22.82 15.82 -15.48
C SER A 174 -22.87 15.62 -16.99
N THR A 175 -23.63 14.67 -17.45
CA THR A 175 -24.66 14.79 -18.49
C THR A 175 -25.32 13.44 -18.66
#